data_9334e50f9e3c4e10e07a930a97178b59
#
_entry.id   9334e50f9e3c4e10e07a930a97178b59
#
_cell.length_a   1.000
_cell.length_b   1.000
_cell.length_c   1.000
_cell.angle_alpha   90.00
_cell.angle_beta   90.00
_cell.angle_gamma   90.00
#
_symmetry.space_group_name_H-M   'P 1'
#
loop_
_entity.id
_entity.type
_entity.pdbx_description
1 polymer ?
#
loop_
_entity_poly.entity_id
_entity_poly.type
_entity_poly.pdbx_seq_one_letter_code
_entity_poly.pdbx_strand_id
1 'polypeptide(L)'
;INGLDPSGIVEMRNLLLRLCREKNITILLSSHILSELEQMADTYGFLKNGCLLRQISRKAILDECADYVEIAVSDREKYAVLLEKELSVGNYKVMLDGKIRILNAEFVNEIYSRLAQEHEIDVLELSRKSQSLEEYYMNLKEGGSRLC
;
A
#
# COMPACT_ATOMS: atom_id res chain seq x y z
N ILE A 1 24.90 -0.86 0.15
CA ILE A 1 24.96 -0.32 1.53
C ILE A 1 25.32 -1.44 2.55
N ASN A 2 25.48 -2.68 2.08
CA ASN A 2 25.87 -3.80 2.94
C ASN A 2 27.26 -3.54 3.57
N GLY A 3 27.37 -3.69 4.89
CA GLY A 3 28.61 -3.50 5.64
C GLY A 3 28.80 -2.13 6.29
N LEU A 4 27.86 -1.22 6.12
CA LEU A 4 27.83 0.03 6.90
C LEU A 4 27.05 -0.19 8.21
N ASP A 5 27.48 0.50 9.25
CA ASP A 5 26.69 0.63 10.46
C ASP A 5 25.48 1.56 10.25
N PRO A 6 24.51 1.62 11.17
CA PRO A 6 23.33 2.46 11.00
C PRO A 6 23.63 3.93 10.75
N SER A 7 24.70 4.48 11.32
CA SER A 7 25.10 5.88 11.09
C SER A 7 25.64 6.08 9.69
N GLY A 8 26.46 5.16 9.19
CA GLY A 8 27.01 5.19 7.82
C GLY A 8 25.91 5.06 6.74
N ILE A 9 24.84 4.30 7.02
CA ILE A 9 23.67 4.20 6.12
C ILE A 9 22.99 5.57 6.01
N VAL A 10 22.78 6.26 7.12
CA VAL A 10 22.17 7.60 7.14
C VAL A 10 23.05 8.62 6.42
N GLU A 11 24.35 8.60 6.65
CA GLU A 11 25.31 9.51 5.96
C GLU A 11 25.32 9.29 4.46
N MET A 12 25.37 8.03 4.03
CA MET A 12 25.33 7.67 2.60
C MET A 12 24.02 8.13 1.95
N ARG A 13 22.89 7.89 2.61
CA ARG A 13 21.57 8.36 2.14
C ARG A 13 21.56 9.88 1.94
N ASN A 14 22.02 10.62 2.93
CA ASN A 14 22.05 12.08 2.89
C ASN A 14 22.97 12.59 1.78
N LEU A 15 24.10 11.92 1.56
CA LEU A 15 24.99 12.23 0.45
C LEU A 15 24.30 12.04 -0.91
N LEU A 16 23.65 10.89 -1.14
CA LEU A 16 22.94 10.59 -2.38
C LEU A 16 21.82 11.60 -2.65
N LEU A 17 21.00 11.90 -1.65
CA LEU A 17 19.92 12.89 -1.74
C LEU A 17 20.47 14.29 -2.06
N ARG A 18 21.58 14.68 -1.45
CA ARG A 18 22.24 15.95 -1.72
C ARG A 18 22.76 16.01 -3.15
N LEU A 19 23.41 14.97 -3.65
CA LEU A 19 23.89 14.89 -5.05
C LEU A 19 22.73 15.03 -6.05
N CYS A 20 21.60 14.38 -5.79
CA CYS A 20 20.42 14.54 -6.64
C CYS A 20 19.90 15.98 -6.66
N ARG A 21 19.77 16.61 -5.46
CA ARG A 21 19.15 17.94 -5.33
C ARG A 21 20.07 19.07 -5.78
N GLU A 22 21.35 19.06 -5.36
CA GLU A 22 22.27 20.17 -5.59
C GLU A 22 23.01 20.07 -6.92
N LYS A 23 23.25 18.85 -7.39
CA LYS A 23 24.02 18.60 -8.62
C LYS A 23 23.15 18.12 -9.78
N ASN A 24 21.85 17.99 -9.56
CA ASN A 24 20.89 17.50 -10.56
C ASN A 24 21.30 16.15 -11.18
N ILE A 25 21.86 15.26 -10.35
CA ILE A 25 22.32 13.93 -10.77
C ILE A 25 21.18 12.93 -10.60
N THR A 26 20.95 12.12 -11.62
CA THR A 26 20.05 10.97 -11.52
C THR A 26 20.83 9.76 -11.02
N ILE A 27 20.35 9.12 -9.97
CA ILE A 27 20.97 7.96 -9.34
C ILE A 27 20.05 6.76 -9.51
N LEU A 28 20.57 5.68 -10.07
CA LEU A 28 19.89 4.38 -10.10
C LEU A 28 20.47 3.49 -9.00
N LEU A 29 19.58 3.04 -8.11
CA LEU A 29 19.92 2.15 -7.00
C LEU A 29 19.20 0.81 -7.17
N SER A 30 19.86 -0.26 -6.75
CA SER A 30 19.24 -1.58 -6.59
C SER A 30 19.43 -2.04 -5.16
N SER A 31 18.36 -2.42 -4.49
CA SER A 31 18.36 -2.98 -3.14
C SER A 31 17.30 -4.05 -3.00
N HIS A 32 17.54 -5.00 -2.10
CA HIS A 32 16.53 -5.94 -1.63
C HIS A 32 15.93 -5.49 -0.29
N ILE A 33 16.41 -4.38 0.27
CA ILE A 33 15.91 -3.78 1.52
C ILE A 33 14.99 -2.63 1.13
N LEU A 34 13.69 -2.91 1.04
CA LEU A 34 12.69 -1.97 0.53
C LEU A 34 12.51 -0.76 1.44
N SER A 35 12.61 -0.94 2.76
CA SER A 35 12.50 0.14 3.74
C SER A 35 13.60 1.22 3.60
N GLU A 36 14.79 0.87 3.08
CA GLU A 36 15.82 1.85 2.76
C GLU A 36 15.47 2.64 1.50
N LEU A 37 14.92 1.97 0.48
CA LEU A 37 14.49 2.62 -0.75
C LEU A 37 13.34 3.60 -0.50
N GLU A 38 12.41 3.27 0.38
CA GLU A 38 11.30 4.16 0.76
C GLU A 38 11.76 5.54 1.24
N GLN A 39 12.94 5.61 1.83
CA GLN A 39 13.46 6.85 2.40
C GLN A 39 14.19 7.74 1.38
N MET A 40 14.54 7.21 0.20
CA MET A 40 15.37 7.95 -0.76
C MET A 40 14.87 7.94 -2.20
N ALA A 41 14.10 6.93 -2.62
CA ALA A 41 13.69 6.79 -4.01
C ALA A 41 12.47 7.65 -4.35
N ASP A 42 12.49 8.31 -5.50
CA ASP A 42 11.36 9.06 -6.07
C ASP A 42 10.53 8.20 -7.03
N THR A 43 11.16 7.16 -7.59
CA THR A 43 10.54 6.24 -8.54
C THR A 43 11.05 4.83 -8.27
N TYR A 44 10.16 3.86 -8.33
CA TYR A 44 10.46 2.44 -8.12
C TYR A 44 10.29 1.67 -9.42
N GLY A 45 11.21 0.76 -9.69
CA GLY A 45 11.09 -0.25 -10.73
C GLY A 45 11.11 -1.64 -10.10
N PHE A 46 10.04 -2.41 -10.26
CA PHE A 46 9.93 -3.77 -9.76
C PHE A 46 10.31 -4.78 -10.83
N LEU A 47 11.34 -5.57 -10.56
CA LEU A 47 11.88 -6.56 -11.48
C LEU A 47 11.59 -7.99 -11.02
N LYS A 48 11.25 -8.87 -11.98
CA LYS A 48 11.13 -10.32 -11.77
C LYS A 48 11.64 -11.04 -13.00
N ASN A 49 12.58 -11.97 -12.81
CA ASN A 49 13.13 -12.78 -13.90
C ASN A 49 13.65 -11.99 -15.10
N GLY A 50 14.34 -10.85 -14.83
CA GLY A 50 14.88 -9.98 -15.87
C GLY A 50 13.87 -9.03 -16.52
N CYS A 51 12.58 -9.13 -16.20
CA CYS A 51 11.53 -8.27 -16.73
C CYS A 51 11.11 -7.19 -15.72
N LEU A 52 10.87 -5.98 -16.20
CA LEU A 52 10.27 -4.89 -15.43
C LEU A 52 8.76 -5.17 -15.29
N LEU A 53 8.32 -5.54 -14.08
CA LEU A 53 6.91 -5.75 -13.80
C LEU A 53 6.12 -4.44 -13.79
N ARG A 54 6.70 -3.43 -13.15
CA ARG A 54 6.06 -2.13 -12.98
C ARG A 54 7.10 -1.05 -12.70
N GLN A 55 6.82 0.16 -13.22
CA GLN A 55 7.47 1.39 -12.79
C GLN A 55 6.41 2.31 -12.20
N ILE A 56 6.68 2.89 -11.03
CA ILE A 56 5.73 3.71 -10.30
C ILE A 56 6.45 4.80 -9.51
N SER A 57 5.87 6.00 -9.45
CA SER A 57 6.39 7.09 -8.62
C SER A 57 6.13 6.83 -7.12
N ARG A 58 6.97 7.44 -6.25
CA ARG A 58 6.79 7.39 -4.80
C ARG A 58 5.39 7.86 -4.38
N LYS A 59 4.90 8.94 -4.98
CA LYS A 59 3.56 9.44 -4.67
C LYS A 59 2.50 8.40 -4.98
N ALA A 60 2.50 7.85 -6.19
CA ALA A 60 1.50 6.87 -6.60
C ALA A 60 1.56 5.57 -5.77
N ILE A 61 2.75 5.12 -5.35
CA ILE A 61 2.85 3.93 -4.48
C ILE A 61 2.34 4.21 -3.06
N LEU A 62 2.58 5.42 -2.53
CA LEU A 62 2.02 5.82 -1.24
C LEU A 62 0.49 5.87 -1.29
N ASP A 63 -0.09 6.35 -2.39
CA ASP A 63 -1.54 6.36 -2.60
C ASP A 63 -2.10 4.92 -2.70
N GLU A 64 -1.37 4.00 -3.33
CA GLU A 64 -1.75 2.58 -3.44
C GLU A 64 -1.51 1.77 -2.15
N CYS A 65 -0.52 2.16 -1.34
CA CYS A 65 -0.21 1.58 -0.03
C CYS A 65 -0.94 2.29 1.13
N ALA A 66 -1.85 3.23 0.83
CA ALA A 66 -2.58 3.97 1.84
C ALA A 66 -3.36 3.04 2.79
N ASP A 67 -3.66 3.57 3.96
CA ASP A 67 -4.45 2.86 4.97
C ASP A 67 -5.76 2.34 4.40
N TYR A 68 -6.08 1.11 4.70
CA TYR A 68 -7.35 0.50 4.37
C TYR A 68 -8.00 -0.14 5.60
N VAL A 69 -9.32 -0.20 5.58
CA VAL A 69 -10.09 -0.96 6.55
C VAL A 69 -10.50 -2.28 5.91
N GLU A 70 -10.24 -3.37 6.60
CA GLU A 70 -10.67 -4.71 6.22
C GLU A 70 -11.76 -5.14 7.18
N ILE A 71 -12.94 -5.44 6.63
CA ILE A 71 -14.10 -5.85 7.40
C ILE A 71 -14.69 -7.15 6.87
N ALA A 72 -14.97 -8.08 7.77
CA ALA A 72 -15.78 -9.27 7.51
C ALA A 72 -17.12 -9.11 8.20
N VAL A 73 -18.19 -9.32 7.46
CA VAL A 73 -19.59 -9.18 7.95
C VAL A 73 -20.43 -10.39 7.54
N SER A 74 -21.54 -10.62 8.24
CA SER A 74 -22.45 -11.72 7.95
C SER A 74 -23.16 -11.60 6.60
N ASP A 75 -23.48 -10.37 6.15
CA ASP A 75 -24.11 -10.08 4.86
C ASP A 75 -23.29 -9.01 4.11
N ARG A 76 -22.32 -9.48 3.34
CA ARG A 76 -21.40 -8.61 2.60
C ARG A 76 -22.06 -7.82 1.47
N GLU A 77 -23.07 -8.40 0.80
CA GLU A 77 -23.73 -7.76 -0.33
C GLU A 77 -24.57 -6.59 0.15
N LYS A 78 -25.36 -6.81 1.19
CA LYS A 78 -26.13 -5.76 1.85
C LYS A 78 -25.19 -4.66 2.39
N TYR A 79 -24.09 -5.05 3.05
CA TYR A 79 -23.15 -4.11 3.63
C TYR A 79 -22.43 -3.25 2.56
N ALA A 80 -22.05 -3.84 1.43
CA ALA A 80 -21.44 -3.09 0.32
C ALA A 80 -22.37 -2.00 -0.22
N VAL A 81 -23.66 -2.31 -0.37
CA VAL A 81 -24.68 -1.32 -0.78
C VAL A 81 -24.83 -0.20 0.25
N LEU A 82 -24.75 -0.51 1.53
CA LEU A 82 -24.84 0.49 2.60
C LEU A 82 -23.60 1.41 2.62
N LEU A 83 -22.39 0.88 2.41
CA LEU A 83 -21.18 1.68 2.26
C LEU A 83 -21.34 2.77 1.20
N GLU A 84 -21.90 2.42 0.04
CA GLU A 84 -22.13 3.37 -1.05
C GLU A 84 -23.24 4.39 -0.72
N LYS A 85 -24.37 3.92 -0.20
CA LYS A 85 -25.57 4.75 0.01
C LYS A 85 -25.45 5.70 1.18
N GLU A 86 -24.92 5.23 2.31
CA GLU A 86 -24.96 5.97 3.56
C GLU A 86 -23.63 6.67 3.88
N LEU A 87 -22.50 6.06 3.52
CA LEU A 87 -21.19 6.66 3.74
C LEU A 87 -20.56 7.25 2.47
N SER A 88 -21.20 7.09 1.31
CA SER A 88 -20.65 7.52 0.01
C SER A 88 -19.27 6.89 -0.29
N VAL A 89 -18.99 5.71 0.28
CA VAL A 89 -17.75 4.98 0.09
C VAL A 89 -17.85 4.12 -1.16
N GLY A 90 -17.27 4.58 -2.26
CA GLY A 90 -17.21 3.82 -3.52
C GLY A 90 -15.86 3.13 -3.79
N ASN A 91 -14.84 3.43 -2.97
CA ASN A 91 -13.49 2.89 -3.16
C ASN A 91 -13.25 1.67 -2.26
N TYR A 92 -13.91 0.55 -2.57
CA TYR A 92 -13.73 -0.71 -1.86
C TYR A 92 -13.56 -1.89 -2.84
N LYS A 93 -13.04 -3.00 -2.33
CA LYS A 93 -12.89 -4.27 -3.06
C LYS A 93 -13.40 -5.42 -2.19
N VAL A 94 -14.16 -6.33 -2.82
CA VAL A 94 -14.51 -7.60 -2.19
C VAL A 94 -13.38 -8.60 -2.50
N MET A 95 -12.77 -9.12 -1.44
CA MET A 95 -11.64 -10.04 -1.53
C MET A 95 -12.13 -11.49 -1.71
N LEU A 96 -11.24 -12.38 -2.18
CA LEU A 96 -11.57 -13.80 -2.41
C LEU A 96 -11.99 -14.53 -1.14
N ASP A 97 -11.49 -14.13 0.02
CA ASP A 97 -11.87 -14.65 1.34
C ASP A 97 -13.21 -14.10 1.86
N GLY A 98 -13.89 -13.25 1.06
CA GLY A 98 -15.19 -12.68 1.39
C GLY A 98 -15.12 -11.40 2.22
N LYS A 99 -13.94 -10.93 2.62
CA LYS A 99 -13.78 -9.66 3.32
C LYS A 99 -13.96 -8.48 2.38
N ILE A 100 -14.42 -7.36 2.90
CA ILE A 100 -14.48 -6.09 2.18
C ILE A 100 -13.27 -5.27 2.62
N ARG A 101 -12.46 -4.83 1.65
CA ARG A 101 -11.33 -3.93 1.87
C ARG A 101 -11.71 -2.54 1.37
N ILE A 102 -11.81 -1.58 2.29
CA ILE A 102 -12.15 -0.18 2.01
C ILE A 102 -10.83 0.58 1.90
N LEU A 103 -10.54 1.09 0.71
CA LEU A 103 -9.30 1.81 0.40
C LEU A 103 -9.45 3.28 0.74
N ASN A 104 -8.37 3.91 1.21
CA ASN A 104 -8.36 5.32 1.65
C ASN A 104 -9.47 5.58 2.67
N ALA A 105 -9.57 4.71 3.68
CA ALA A 105 -10.66 4.72 4.65
C ALA A 105 -10.66 6.03 5.45
N GLU A 106 -11.61 6.92 5.14
CA GLU A 106 -11.73 8.26 5.73
C GLU A 106 -12.31 8.23 7.14
N PHE A 107 -13.16 7.24 7.43
CA PHE A 107 -13.85 7.14 8.71
C PHE A 107 -13.08 6.27 9.70
N VAL A 108 -13.32 6.52 10.98
CA VAL A 108 -12.83 5.65 12.06
C VAL A 108 -13.59 4.33 12.09
N ASN A 109 -12.98 3.29 12.65
CA ASN A 109 -13.54 1.92 12.66
C ASN A 109 -14.94 1.84 13.26
N GLU A 110 -15.23 2.68 14.25
CA GLU A 110 -16.52 2.75 14.94
C GLU A 110 -17.69 3.11 14.00
N ILE A 111 -17.43 3.93 12.98
CA ILE A 111 -18.46 4.29 11.98
C ILE A 111 -18.82 3.08 11.13
N TYR A 112 -17.81 2.31 10.69
CA TYR A 112 -18.03 1.09 9.91
C TYR A 112 -18.77 0.02 10.71
N SER A 113 -18.42 -0.13 12.00
CA SER A 113 -19.13 -1.05 12.90
C SER A 113 -20.56 -0.61 13.15
N ARG A 114 -20.79 0.68 13.36
CA ARG A 114 -22.13 1.23 13.61
C ARG A 114 -23.04 1.03 12.41
N LEU A 115 -22.56 1.29 11.19
CA LEU A 115 -23.31 1.04 9.97
C LEU A 115 -23.82 -0.40 9.88
N ALA A 116 -22.97 -1.38 10.22
CA ALA A 116 -23.38 -2.77 10.25
C ALA A 116 -24.46 -3.04 11.30
N GLN A 117 -24.27 -2.54 12.53
CA GLN A 117 -25.19 -2.74 13.66
C GLN A 117 -26.57 -2.11 13.43
N GLU A 118 -26.64 -0.92 12.87
CA GLU A 118 -27.90 -0.21 12.57
C GLU A 118 -28.77 -0.98 11.56
N HIS A 119 -28.13 -1.83 10.74
CA HIS A 119 -28.80 -2.66 9.73
C HIS A 119 -28.85 -4.15 10.07
N GLU A 120 -28.63 -4.51 11.34
CA GLU A 120 -28.69 -5.89 11.83
C GLU A 120 -27.70 -6.83 11.10
N ILE A 121 -26.51 -6.32 10.80
CA ILE A 121 -25.41 -7.07 10.17
C ILE A 121 -24.34 -7.31 11.23
N ASP A 122 -23.98 -8.57 11.47
CA ASP A 122 -22.90 -8.93 12.40
C ASP A 122 -21.53 -8.59 11.80
N VAL A 123 -20.71 -7.90 12.59
CA VAL A 123 -19.29 -7.68 12.28
C VAL A 123 -18.48 -8.84 12.85
N LEU A 124 -17.91 -9.65 11.98
CA LEU A 124 -17.11 -10.82 12.36
C LEU A 124 -15.64 -10.45 12.60
N GLU A 125 -15.11 -9.52 11.82
CA GLU A 125 -13.75 -9.00 11.94
C GLU A 125 -13.72 -7.56 11.43
N LEU A 126 -12.96 -6.71 12.09
CA LEU A 126 -12.71 -5.33 11.66
C LEU A 126 -11.28 -4.94 12.03
N SER A 127 -10.47 -4.60 11.06
CA SER A 127 -9.10 -4.17 11.28
C SER A 127 -8.71 -3.06 10.32
N ARG A 128 -7.94 -2.09 10.82
CA ARG A 128 -7.28 -1.08 9.97
C ARG A 128 -5.85 -1.54 9.71
N LYS A 129 -5.45 -1.54 8.46
CA LYS A 129 -4.12 -1.97 8.02
C LYS A 129 -3.57 -0.94 7.05
N SER A 130 -2.25 -0.87 6.97
CA SER A 130 -1.52 -0.23 5.89
C SER A 130 -0.75 -1.30 5.14
N GLN A 131 -0.65 -1.15 3.83
CA GLN A 131 0.17 -2.06 3.03
C GLN A 131 1.61 -1.54 3.01
N SER A 132 2.56 -2.39 3.44
CA SER A 132 3.98 -2.06 3.30
C SER A 132 4.45 -2.19 1.85
N LEU A 133 5.58 -1.57 1.51
CA LEU A 133 6.19 -1.72 0.19
C LEU A 133 6.57 -3.18 -0.09
N GLU A 134 6.96 -3.93 0.95
CA GLU A 134 7.21 -5.37 0.87
C GLU A 134 5.96 -6.15 0.45
N GLU A 135 4.83 -5.91 1.11
CA GLU A 135 3.55 -6.56 0.77
C GLU A 135 3.08 -6.17 -0.63
N TYR A 136 3.24 -4.90 -1.00
CA TYR A 136 2.96 -4.43 -2.35
C TYR A 136 3.78 -5.20 -3.40
N TYR A 137 5.09 -5.35 -3.17
CA TYR A 137 5.98 -6.09 -4.06
C TYR A 137 5.61 -7.58 -4.15
N MET A 138 5.27 -8.22 -3.03
CA MET A 138 4.83 -9.62 -3.01
C MET A 138 3.54 -9.81 -3.81
N ASN A 139 2.57 -8.92 -3.65
CA ASN A 139 1.32 -8.94 -4.41
C ASN A 139 1.55 -8.76 -5.93
N LEU A 140 2.49 -7.89 -6.33
CA LEU A 140 2.90 -7.75 -7.72
C LEU A 140 3.53 -9.03 -8.28
N LYS A 141 4.30 -9.74 -7.47
CA LYS A 141 4.91 -11.02 -7.88
C LYS A 141 3.88 -12.12 -8.14
N GLU A 142 2.83 -12.16 -7.33
CA GLU A 142 1.76 -13.16 -7.41
C GLU A 142 0.74 -12.83 -8.49
N GLY A 143 0.37 -11.57 -8.64
CA GLY A 143 -0.66 -11.08 -9.57
C GLY A 143 -0.21 -10.89 -11.03
N GLY A 144 1.06 -11.01 -11.32
CA GLY A 144 1.78 -11.09 -12.59
C GLY A 144 1.13 -10.55 -13.87
N SER A 145 0.86 -9.27 -14.00
CA SER A 145 0.76 -8.62 -15.31
C SER A 145 2.18 -8.24 -15.78
N ARG A 146 2.67 -8.90 -16.82
CA ARG A 146 3.98 -8.62 -17.43
C ARG A 146 3.90 -7.37 -18.31
N LEU A 147 4.83 -6.43 -18.12
CA LEU A 147 5.18 -5.38 -19.08
C LEU A 147 6.39 -5.84 -19.93
N CYS A 148 6.35 -7.06 -20.46
CA CYS A 148 7.32 -7.54 -21.45
C CYS A 148 6.63 -7.78 -22.77
#